data_3c425b64f39ae744c9e83cd0aace5c2c
#
_entry.id   3c425b64f39ae744c9e83cd0aace5c2c
#
_cell.length_a   1.000
_cell.length_b   1.000
_cell.length_c   1.000
_cell.angle_alpha   90.00
_cell.angle_beta   90.00
_cell.angle_gamma   90.00
#
_symmetry.space_group_name_H-M   'P 1'
#
loop_
_entity.id
_entity.type
_entity.pdbx_description
1 polymer ?
#
loop_
_entity_poly.entity_id
_entity_poly.type
_entity_poly.pdbx_seq_one_letter_code
_entity_poly.pdbx_strand_id
1 'polypeptide(L)'
;MRRYRRRLRQVQITGASIALASLFRPATDAPARASAGVAAALRILAGLLWLYNVSWKRPPDFGKDSGNGLYGFTQDAVDHPVLPPFSWLVETIVLPNFAFFGWGVLVVETLLAVLLLTGTLVRLAAIVGVVQSLSIGLSVAQTPGEWPWSYWLMIGVHVVLLFTAAGRIAAVDAVRGAAQSRRHTGELAAHRLAGGWGIVLLLTAVLAVALSMGDDPSAPSGATIGGPGLSVSLGSYNLIGAVVLAVVAALMLAATTLHSRMLAVAAGVVAAVAAASLYAQLGRTDAWLGGSNTSAAFFLCAAVVSFATAGQLGRTRRQSRTAARAVGG
;
A
#
# COMPACT_ATOMS: atom_id res chain seq x y z
N MET A 1 -18.00 29.93 37.72
CA MET A 1 -16.70 29.62 37.08
C MET A 1 -16.41 28.15 36.79
N ARG A 2 -16.69 27.19 37.67
CA ARG A 2 -16.40 25.73 37.43
C ARG A 2 -17.15 25.11 36.23
N ARG A 3 -18.39 25.52 35.92
CA ARG A 3 -19.18 25.01 34.76
C ARG A 3 -18.65 25.53 33.42
N TYR A 4 -18.09 26.74 33.36
CA TYR A 4 -17.50 27.31 32.14
C TYR A 4 -16.19 26.60 31.75
N ARG A 5 -15.34 26.31 32.75
CA ARG A 5 -14.08 25.51 32.52
C ARG A 5 -14.35 24.07 32.08
N ARG A 6 -15.43 23.45 32.57
CA ARG A 6 -15.83 22.09 32.07
C ARG A 6 -16.27 22.11 30.61
N ARG A 7 -17.04 23.14 30.19
CA ARG A 7 -17.43 23.31 28.79
C ARG A 7 -16.24 23.54 27.86
N LEU A 8 -15.28 24.36 28.25
CA LEU A 8 -14.08 24.62 27.46
C LEU A 8 -13.20 23.32 27.32
N ARG A 9 -13.05 22.54 28.39
CA ARG A 9 -12.34 21.27 28.31
C ARG A 9 -13.09 20.27 27.44
N GLN A 10 -14.40 20.15 27.50
CA GLN A 10 -15.17 19.29 26.62
C GLN A 10 -15.06 19.70 25.16
N VAL A 11 -15.09 21.00 24.85
CA VAL A 11 -14.91 21.52 23.49
C VAL A 11 -13.49 21.24 22.97
N GLN A 12 -12.45 21.39 23.81
CA GLN A 12 -11.08 21.05 23.39
C GLN A 12 -10.87 19.55 23.17
N ILE A 13 -11.41 18.68 24.04
CA ILE A 13 -11.32 17.22 23.88
C ILE A 13 -12.11 16.78 22.65
N THR A 14 -13.28 17.37 22.40
CA THR A 14 -14.08 17.09 21.20
C THR A 14 -13.38 17.56 19.94
N GLY A 15 -12.71 18.71 19.98
CA GLY A 15 -11.94 19.25 18.84
C GLY A 15 -10.73 18.37 18.49
N ALA A 16 -9.96 17.93 19.48
CA ALA A 16 -8.81 17.05 19.27
C ALA A 16 -9.23 15.65 18.78
N SER A 17 -10.30 15.08 19.35
CA SER A 17 -10.82 13.78 18.90
C SER A 17 -11.45 13.86 17.50
N ILE A 18 -12.10 14.96 17.15
CA ILE A 18 -12.60 15.22 15.77
C ILE A 18 -11.44 15.39 14.80
N ALA A 19 -10.37 16.10 15.17
CA ALA A 19 -9.18 16.25 14.36
C ALA A 19 -8.48 14.91 14.14
N LEU A 20 -8.30 14.11 15.19
CA LEU A 20 -7.72 12.77 15.09
C LEU A 20 -8.60 11.84 14.25
N ALA A 21 -9.91 11.84 14.46
CA ALA A 21 -10.85 11.06 13.65
C ALA A 21 -10.85 11.47 12.17
N SER A 22 -10.48 12.73 11.84
CA SER A 22 -10.39 13.18 10.44
C SER A 22 -9.29 12.49 9.66
N LEU A 23 -8.22 12.01 10.31
CA LEU A 23 -7.14 11.26 9.69
C LEU A 23 -7.62 9.91 9.15
N PHE A 24 -8.63 9.32 9.79
CA PHE A 24 -9.23 8.05 9.43
C PHE A 24 -10.45 8.19 8.53
N ARG A 25 -10.88 9.44 8.27
CA ARG A 25 -11.98 9.68 7.32
C ARG A 25 -11.53 9.42 5.89
N PRO A 26 -12.43 8.92 5.01
CA PRO A 26 -12.15 8.85 3.59
C PRO A 26 -11.77 10.22 3.03
N ALA A 27 -10.63 10.32 2.32
CA ALA A 27 -10.18 11.56 1.70
C ALA A 27 -10.98 11.82 0.40
N THR A 28 -12.31 11.96 0.54
CA THR A 28 -13.27 12.07 -0.58
C THR A 28 -13.85 13.47 -0.75
N ASP A 29 -13.52 14.40 0.16
CA ASP A 29 -14.13 15.71 0.21
C ASP A 29 -13.56 16.65 -0.86
N ALA A 30 -14.43 17.36 -1.43
CA ALA A 30 -14.35 18.56 -2.22
C ALA A 30 -13.93 18.46 -3.66
N PRO A 31 -12.92 18.65 -4.34
CA PRO A 31 -12.89 19.48 -5.54
C PRO A 31 -13.52 18.83 -6.81
N ALA A 32 -13.51 19.60 -7.90
CA ALA A 32 -13.98 19.14 -9.22
C ALA A 32 -13.39 17.75 -9.58
N ARG A 33 -14.10 16.97 -10.40
CA ARG A 33 -13.70 15.60 -10.79
C ARG A 33 -12.28 15.52 -11.36
N ALA A 34 -11.85 16.54 -12.11
CA ALA A 34 -10.52 16.60 -12.71
C ALA A 34 -9.41 16.68 -11.64
N SER A 35 -9.53 17.56 -10.63
CA SER A 35 -8.55 17.68 -9.56
C SER A 35 -8.49 16.43 -8.67
N ALA A 36 -9.65 15.78 -8.45
CA ALA A 36 -9.68 14.49 -7.77
C ALA A 36 -8.99 13.38 -8.58
N GLY A 37 -9.13 13.41 -9.91
CA GLY A 37 -8.43 12.49 -10.82
C GLY A 37 -6.91 12.67 -10.77
N VAL A 38 -6.44 13.91 -10.85
CA VAL A 38 -5.00 14.25 -10.73
C VAL A 38 -4.45 13.84 -9.36
N ALA A 39 -5.17 14.13 -8.28
CA ALA A 39 -4.76 13.72 -6.95
C ALA A 39 -4.71 12.19 -6.79
N ALA A 40 -5.65 11.46 -7.40
CA ALA A 40 -5.61 10.00 -7.40
C ALA A 40 -4.44 9.45 -8.24
N ALA A 41 -4.14 10.05 -9.39
CA ALA A 41 -2.98 9.67 -10.20
C ALA A 41 -1.66 9.92 -9.44
N LEU A 42 -1.53 11.08 -8.78
CA LEU A 42 -0.36 11.39 -7.95
C LEU A 42 -0.20 10.39 -6.78
N ARG A 43 -1.31 10.01 -6.15
CA ARG A 43 -1.32 8.99 -5.10
C ARG A 43 -0.85 7.63 -5.61
N ILE A 44 -1.35 7.20 -6.78
CA ILE A 44 -0.95 5.92 -7.39
C ILE A 44 0.53 5.96 -7.75
N LEU A 45 1.00 7.06 -8.35
CA LEU A 45 2.42 7.24 -8.66
C LEU A 45 3.28 7.16 -7.39
N ALA A 46 2.92 7.88 -6.33
CA ALA A 46 3.63 7.79 -5.05
C ALA A 46 3.65 6.36 -4.49
N GLY A 47 2.52 5.64 -4.59
CA GLY A 47 2.45 4.24 -4.20
C GLY A 47 3.35 3.32 -5.04
N LEU A 48 3.47 3.54 -6.35
CA LEU A 48 4.39 2.81 -7.22
C LEU A 48 5.86 3.11 -6.89
N LEU A 49 6.19 4.36 -6.56
CA LEU A 49 7.55 4.74 -6.16
C LEU A 49 7.92 4.07 -4.81
N TRP A 50 7.02 4.03 -3.84
CA TRP A 50 7.25 3.28 -2.61
C TRP A 50 7.36 1.77 -2.87
N LEU A 51 6.55 1.22 -3.78
CA LEU A 51 6.63 -0.17 -4.18
C LEU A 51 7.99 -0.49 -4.82
N TYR A 52 8.50 0.42 -5.68
CA TYR A 52 9.86 0.29 -6.22
C TYR A 52 10.91 0.39 -5.12
N ASN A 53 10.75 1.30 -4.17
CA ASN A 53 11.70 1.49 -3.08
C ASN A 53 11.82 0.24 -2.18
N VAL A 54 10.76 -0.54 -2.03
CA VAL A 54 10.76 -1.84 -1.36
C VAL A 54 11.55 -2.90 -2.15
N SER A 55 11.64 -2.80 -3.49
CA SER A 55 12.16 -3.85 -4.37
C SER A 55 13.62 -4.23 -4.14
N TRP A 56 14.45 -3.27 -3.76
CA TRP A 56 15.89 -3.47 -3.59
C TRP A 56 16.31 -3.79 -2.14
N LYS A 57 15.39 -3.72 -1.18
CA LYS A 57 15.67 -4.05 0.21
C LYS A 57 15.72 -5.56 0.41
N ARG A 58 16.85 -6.07 0.86
CA ARG A 58 17.09 -7.51 0.97
C ARG A 58 17.27 -7.92 2.44
N PRO A 59 16.23 -8.47 3.08
CA PRO A 59 16.38 -9.06 4.40
C PRO A 59 17.26 -10.34 4.32
N PRO A 60 17.86 -10.81 5.42
CA PRO A 60 17.69 -10.30 6.78
C PRO A 60 18.69 -9.23 7.17
N ASP A 61 19.83 -9.11 6.47
CA ASP A 61 20.96 -8.23 6.81
C ASP A 61 20.84 -6.83 6.22
N PHE A 62 20.00 -6.66 5.17
CA PHE A 62 19.75 -5.39 4.46
C PHE A 62 21.00 -4.72 3.90
N GLY A 63 22.03 -5.53 3.57
CA GLY A 63 23.29 -5.08 3.02
C GLY A 63 24.36 -4.78 4.06
N LYS A 64 24.15 -5.13 5.36
CA LYS A 64 25.10 -4.88 6.43
C LYS A 64 26.43 -5.59 6.20
N ASP A 65 26.39 -6.86 5.77
CA ASP A 65 27.61 -7.66 5.57
C ASP A 65 28.43 -7.19 4.37
N SER A 66 27.80 -6.54 3.41
CA SER A 66 28.44 -5.99 2.19
C SER A 66 28.75 -4.49 2.27
N GLY A 67 28.31 -3.81 3.34
CA GLY A 67 28.48 -2.36 3.50
C GLY A 67 27.70 -1.52 2.49
N ASN A 68 26.66 -2.09 1.87
CA ASN A 68 25.84 -1.41 0.85
C ASN A 68 24.33 -1.57 1.12
N GLY A 69 23.48 -1.37 0.11
CA GLY A 69 22.05 -1.50 0.26
C GLY A 69 21.47 -0.52 1.28
N LEU A 70 20.48 -0.96 2.06
CA LEU A 70 19.86 -0.10 3.07
C LEU A 70 20.84 0.27 4.19
N TYR A 71 21.77 -0.63 4.54
CA TYR A 71 22.79 -0.35 5.55
C TYR A 71 23.71 0.79 5.10
N GLY A 72 24.25 0.70 3.87
CA GLY A 72 25.11 1.75 3.30
C GLY A 72 24.44 3.11 3.28
N PHE A 73 23.24 3.21 2.74
CA PHE A 73 22.45 4.46 2.76
C PHE A 73 22.12 4.98 4.17
N THR A 74 22.08 4.12 5.17
CA THR A 74 21.91 4.54 6.55
C THR A 74 23.24 5.01 7.16
N GLN A 75 24.36 4.37 6.79
CA GLN A 75 25.72 4.78 7.16
C GLN A 75 26.04 6.19 6.61
N ASP A 76 25.55 6.54 5.43
CA ASP A 76 25.74 7.87 4.84
C ASP A 76 25.23 9.01 5.74
N ALA A 77 24.26 8.76 6.62
CA ALA A 77 23.82 9.74 7.62
C ALA A 77 24.92 10.11 8.62
N VAL A 78 25.89 9.24 8.82
CA VAL A 78 27.04 9.45 9.72
C VAL A 78 28.22 10.02 8.93
N ASP A 79 28.49 9.45 7.75
CA ASP A 79 29.64 9.84 6.93
C ASP A 79 29.42 11.21 6.26
N HIS A 80 28.17 11.57 5.95
CA HIS A 80 27.74 12.82 5.30
C HIS A 80 26.60 13.50 6.06
N PRO A 81 26.84 13.99 7.30
CA PRO A 81 25.79 14.42 8.21
C PRO A 81 25.04 15.66 7.72
N VAL A 82 23.72 15.52 7.46
CA VAL A 82 22.82 16.64 7.15
C VAL A 82 22.43 17.39 8.44
N LEU A 83 22.13 16.63 9.50
CA LEU A 83 21.72 17.16 10.81
C LEU A 83 22.45 16.39 11.94
N PRO A 84 23.42 17.02 12.65
CA PRO A 84 24.25 16.33 13.62
C PRO A 84 23.50 15.52 14.69
N PRO A 85 22.39 16.02 15.31
CA PRO A 85 21.62 15.20 16.25
C PRO A 85 21.00 13.93 15.63
N PHE A 86 20.62 13.97 14.35
CA PHE A 86 20.11 12.81 13.63
C PHE A 86 21.24 11.81 13.33
N SER A 87 22.40 12.29 12.90
CA SER A 87 23.58 11.46 12.65
C SER A 87 24.04 10.74 13.93
N TRP A 88 24.08 11.44 15.05
CA TRP A 88 24.36 10.84 16.36
C TRP A 88 23.35 9.73 16.71
N LEU A 89 22.04 9.97 16.49
CA LEU A 89 21.01 8.95 16.71
C LEU A 89 21.24 7.71 15.82
N VAL A 90 21.59 7.92 14.55
CA VAL A 90 21.87 6.83 13.61
C VAL A 90 23.09 6.04 14.05
N GLU A 91 24.19 6.70 14.40
CA GLU A 91 25.44 6.07 14.82
C GLU A 91 25.26 5.26 16.11
N THR A 92 24.60 5.84 17.11
CA THR A 92 24.55 5.27 18.47
C THR A 92 23.42 4.28 18.69
N ILE A 93 22.32 4.39 17.95
CA ILE A 93 21.11 3.58 18.16
C ILE A 93 20.76 2.74 16.94
N VAL A 94 20.73 3.34 15.74
CA VAL A 94 20.21 2.66 14.54
C VAL A 94 21.20 1.62 14.04
N LEU A 95 22.44 2.00 13.77
CA LEU A 95 23.46 1.10 13.19
C LEU A 95 23.80 -0.10 14.09
N PRO A 96 23.94 0.05 15.43
CA PRO A 96 24.15 -1.11 16.30
C PRO A 96 22.99 -2.12 16.29
N ASN A 97 21.77 -1.65 16.06
CA ASN A 97 20.54 -2.46 16.04
C ASN A 97 19.95 -2.59 14.62
N PHE A 98 20.80 -2.57 13.60
CA PHE A 98 20.37 -2.34 12.21
C PHE A 98 19.37 -3.37 11.69
N ALA A 99 19.49 -4.64 12.03
CA ALA A 99 18.55 -5.67 11.58
C ALA A 99 17.10 -5.34 12.00
N PHE A 100 16.89 -4.87 13.21
CA PHE A 100 15.57 -4.44 13.70
C PHE A 100 15.06 -3.22 12.93
N PHE A 101 15.90 -2.20 12.72
CA PHE A 101 15.54 -1.00 11.97
C PHE A 101 15.30 -1.30 10.49
N GLY A 102 16.09 -2.17 9.86
CA GLY A 102 15.91 -2.60 8.49
C GLY A 102 14.53 -3.23 8.25
N TRP A 103 14.09 -4.10 9.17
CA TRP A 103 12.72 -4.64 9.13
C TRP A 103 11.67 -3.55 9.36
N GLY A 104 11.91 -2.62 10.28
CA GLY A 104 11.02 -1.48 10.53
C GLY A 104 10.82 -0.62 9.26
N VAL A 105 11.92 -0.28 8.58
CA VAL A 105 11.88 0.46 7.32
C VAL A 105 11.12 -0.31 6.24
N LEU A 106 11.41 -1.60 6.07
CA LEU A 106 10.73 -2.45 5.09
C LEU A 106 9.21 -2.49 5.34
N VAL A 107 8.79 -2.64 6.59
CA VAL A 107 7.36 -2.66 6.97
C VAL A 107 6.71 -1.32 6.69
N VAL A 108 7.32 -0.20 7.09
CA VAL A 108 6.78 1.15 6.88
C VAL A 108 6.62 1.44 5.37
N GLU A 109 7.63 1.17 4.57
CA GLU A 109 7.58 1.43 3.13
C GLU A 109 6.62 0.50 2.40
N THR A 110 6.52 -0.77 2.82
CA THR A 110 5.50 -1.69 2.31
C THR A 110 4.10 -1.18 2.63
N LEU A 111 3.86 -0.73 3.86
CA LEU A 111 2.57 -0.14 4.24
C LEU A 111 2.27 1.12 3.44
N LEU A 112 3.25 2.00 3.22
CA LEU A 112 3.08 3.19 2.37
C LEU A 112 2.67 2.79 0.94
N ALA A 113 3.38 1.85 0.33
CA ALA A 113 3.03 1.33 -0.99
C ALA A 113 1.60 0.79 -1.02
N VAL A 114 1.24 -0.10 -0.09
CA VAL A 114 -0.08 -0.74 -0.03
C VAL A 114 -1.18 0.28 0.22
N LEU A 115 -1.03 1.16 1.19
CA LEU A 115 -2.04 2.15 1.55
C LEU A 115 -2.28 3.16 0.42
N LEU A 116 -1.21 3.64 -0.22
CA LEU A 116 -1.31 4.59 -1.31
C LEU A 116 -1.85 3.94 -2.58
N LEU A 117 -1.40 2.76 -2.98
CA LEU A 117 -1.90 2.07 -4.17
C LEU A 117 -3.39 1.72 -4.04
N THR A 118 -3.79 1.17 -2.90
CA THR A 118 -5.19 0.81 -2.66
C THR A 118 -6.08 2.01 -2.33
N GLY A 119 -5.48 3.15 -1.97
CA GLY A 119 -6.19 4.34 -1.50
C GLY A 119 -6.88 4.11 -0.14
N THR A 120 -6.21 3.40 0.74
CA THR A 120 -6.68 3.12 2.10
C THR A 120 -6.02 4.08 3.08
N LEU A 121 -6.80 4.75 3.93
CA LEU A 121 -6.30 5.69 4.94
C LEU A 121 -5.30 6.71 4.35
N VAL A 122 -5.62 7.29 3.19
CA VAL A 122 -4.70 8.11 2.38
C VAL A 122 -4.05 9.24 3.20
N ARG A 123 -4.78 9.90 4.09
CA ARG A 123 -4.23 10.98 4.92
C ARG A 123 -3.20 10.48 5.92
N LEU A 124 -3.45 9.33 6.54
CA LEU A 124 -2.49 8.71 7.45
C LEU A 124 -1.23 8.28 6.70
N ALA A 125 -1.39 7.61 5.56
CA ALA A 125 -0.28 7.25 4.68
C ALA A 125 0.53 8.47 4.25
N ALA A 126 -0.11 9.60 3.95
CA ALA A 126 0.56 10.84 3.60
C ALA A 126 1.41 11.41 4.76
N ILE A 127 0.91 11.38 5.99
CA ILE A 127 1.69 11.81 7.18
C ILE A 127 2.91 10.91 7.38
N VAL A 128 2.71 9.59 7.36
CA VAL A 128 3.82 8.63 7.50
C VAL A 128 4.81 8.80 6.35
N GLY A 129 4.34 9.06 5.13
CA GLY A 129 5.18 9.31 3.97
C GLY A 129 6.03 10.58 4.10
N VAL A 130 5.51 11.65 4.69
CA VAL A 130 6.31 12.85 5.03
C VAL A 130 7.44 12.49 5.98
N VAL A 131 7.14 11.78 7.07
CA VAL A 131 8.15 11.39 8.07
C VAL A 131 9.20 10.47 7.47
N GLN A 132 8.79 9.47 6.70
CA GLN A 132 9.71 8.53 6.05
C GLN A 132 10.60 9.23 5.01
N SER A 133 10.01 10.10 4.16
CA SER A 133 10.78 10.87 3.17
C SER A 133 11.77 11.85 3.83
N LEU A 134 11.38 12.46 4.96
CA LEU A 134 12.28 13.30 5.73
C LEU A 134 13.44 12.49 6.31
N SER A 135 13.17 11.31 6.87
CA SER A 135 14.21 10.43 7.41
C SER A 135 15.21 10.01 6.32
N ILE A 136 14.73 9.66 5.12
CA ILE A 136 15.60 9.36 3.97
C ILE A 136 16.43 10.58 3.58
N GLY A 137 15.80 11.76 3.45
CA GLY A 137 16.51 12.99 3.11
C GLY A 137 17.58 13.35 4.12
N LEU A 138 17.33 13.17 5.42
CA LEU A 138 18.32 13.40 6.48
C LEU A 138 19.45 12.36 6.46
N SER A 139 19.21 11.17 5.91
CA SER A 139 20.24 10.14 5.78
C SER A 139 21.18 10.38 4.62
N VAL A 140 20.68 10.82 3.46
CA VAL A 140 21.47 10.74 2.21
C VAL A 140 21.58 12.05 1.42
N ALA A 141 20.93 13.13 1.85
CA ALA A 141 20.90 14.36 1.02
C ALA A 141 22.27 15.03 0.79
N GLN A 142 23.29 14.71 1.57
CA GLN A 142 24.66 15.20 1.38
C GLN A 142 25.62 14.12 0.82
N THR A 143 25.13 12.92 0.55
CA THR A 143 25.91 11.86 -0.06
C THR A 143 26.31 12.25 -1.48
N PRO A 144 27.59 12.08 -1.88
CA PRO A 144 28.04 12.41 -3.22
C PRO A 144 27.25 11.65 -4.31
N GLY A 145 26.75 12.40 -5.29
CA GLY A 145 25.95 11.83 -6.38
C GLY A 145 24.45 11.77 -6.13
N GLU A 146 24.00 12.04 -4.91
CA GLU A 146 22.58 12.12 -4.60
C GLU A 146 21.93 13.41 -5.09
N TRP A 147 20.61 13.35 -5.25
CA TRP A 147 19.80 14.46 -5.73
C TRP A 147 18.87 14.97 -4.61
N PRO A 148 19.31 15.88 -3.75
CA PRO A 148 18.58 16.29 -2.55
C PRO A 148 17.15 16.78 -2.80
N TRP A 149 16.92 17.46 -3.94
CA TRP A 149 15.61 17.98 -4.30
C TRP A 149 14.55 16.87 -4.48
N SER A 150 14.93 15.64 -4.80
CA SER A 150 14.02 14.52 -4.96
C SER A 150 13.33 14.17 -3.64
N TYR A 151 14.03 14.26 -2.53
CA TYR A 151 13.48 14.00 -1.18
C TYR A 151 12.50 15.09 -0.77
N TRP A 152 12.83 16.36 -1.07
CA TRP A 152 11.89 17.48 -0.84
C TRP A 152 10.67 17.39 -1.72
N LEU A 153 10.80 16.92 -2.95
CA LEU A 153 9.67 16.66 -3.84
C LEU A 153 8.78 15.55 -3.29
N MET A 154 9.35 14.45 -2.79
CA MET A 154 8.58 13.38 -2.14
C MET A 154 7.78 13.90 -0.95
N ILE A 155 8.40 14.71 -0.08
CA ILE A 155 7.69 15.37 1.02
C ILE A 155 6.55 16.22 0.48
N GLY A 156 6.79 17.05 -0.54
CA GLY A 156 5.77 17.88 -1.18
C GLY A 156 4.60 17.08 -1.73
N VAL A 157 4.87 15.95 -2.39
CA VAL A 157 3.83 15.02 -2.88
C VAL A 157 2.94 14.53 -1.73
N HIS A 158 3.53 14.08 -0.63
CA HIS A 158 2.75 13.60 0.52
C HIS A 158 1.95 14.71 1.19
N VAL A 159 2.49 15.94 1.27
CA VAL A 159 1.76 17.13 1.76
C VAL A 159 0.55 17.40 0.84
N VAL A 160 0.71 17.34 -0.48
CA VAL A 160 -0.41 17.49 -1.42
C VAL A 160 -1.46 16.39 -1.21
N LEU A 161 -1.04 15.13 -1.03
CA LEU A 161 -1.98 14.03 -0.78
C LEU A 161 -2.73 14.18 0.54
N LEU A 162 -2.11 14.77 1.56
CA LEU A 162 -2.73 15.03 2.87
C LEU A 162 -3.91 16.00 2.75
N PHE A 163 -3.78 17.05 1.93
CA PHE A 163 -4.75 18.14 1.84
C PHE A 163 -5.69 18.04 0.63
N THR A 164 -5.54 17.03 -0.23
CA THR A 164 -6.38 16.84 -1.41
C THR A 164 -7.38 15.69 -1.26
N ALA A 165 -8.30 15.57 -2.21
CA ALA A 165 -9.27 14.48 -2.28
C ALA A 165 -8.71 13.21 -2.97
N ALA A 166 -7.45 12.87 -2.71
CA ALA A 166 -6.74 11.76 -3.35
C ALA A 166 -7.37 10.37 -3.11
N GLY A 167 -8.19 10.23 -2.05
CA GLY A 167 -8.96 9.01 -1.77
C GLY A 167 -10.33 8.94 -2.44
N ARG A 168 -10.69 9.89 -3.33
CA ARG A 168 -12.03 9.94 -3.94
C ARG A 168 -12.23 9.00 -5.12
N ILE A 169 -11.16 8.68 -5.87
CA ILE A 169 -11.20 7.88 -7.09
C ILE A 169 -10.29 6.66 -6.94
N ALA A 170 -10.76 5.49 -7.40
CA ALA A 170 -10.01 4.23 -7.37
C ALA A 170 -9.38 3.95 -5.99
N ALA A 171 -10.18 4.03 -4.93
CA ALA A 171 -9.68 4.00 -3.56
C ALA A 171 -10.64 3.27 -2.61
N VAL A 172 -10.08 2.59 -1.63
CA VAL A 172 -10.84 2.02 -0.49
C VAL A 172 -11.54 3.14 0.30
N ASP A 173 -10.90 4.30 0.46
CA ASP A 173 -11.51 5.46 1.11
C ASP A 173 -12.77 5.94 0.37
N ALA A 174 -12.81 5.83 -0.96
CA ALA A 174 -14.02 6.12 -1.73
C ALA A 174 -15.16 5.14 -1.40
N VAL A 175 -14.84 3.85 -1.26
CA VAL A 175 -15.81 2.82 -0.86
C VAL A 175 -16.35 3.10 0.55
N ARG A 176 -15.47 3.42 1.49
CA ARG A 176 -15.81 3.76 2.88
C ARG A 176 -16.69 5.01 2.96
N GLY A 177 -16.31 6.09 2.25
CA GLY A 177 -17.07 7.34 2.22
C GLY A 177 -18.43 7.17 1.56
N ALA A 178 -18.52 6.46 0.45
CA ALA A 178 -19.77 6.17 -0.24
C ALA A 178 -20.71 5.29 0.63
N ALA A 179 -20.16 4.32 1.35
CA ALA A 179 -20.94 3.47 2.26
C ALA A 179 -21.52 4.23 3.46
N GLN A 180 -20.85 5.29 3.90
CA GLN A 180 -21.34 6.19 4.98
C GLN A 180 -22.43 7.14 4.48
N SER A 181 -22.33 7.61 3.23
CA SER A 181 -23.27 8.59 2.65
C SER A 181 -24.57 7.95 2.18
N ARG A 182 -24.50 6.89 1.36
CA ARG A 182 -25.65 6.14 0.86
C ARG A 182 -25.26 4.70 0.53
N ARG A 183 -26.09 3.73 0.94
CA ARG A 183 -25.79 2.29 0.80
C ARG A 183 -25.53 1.84 -0.65
N HIS A 184 -26.31 2.31 -1.62
CA HIS A 184 -26.16 1.96 -3.04
C HIS A 184 -24.87 2.50 -3.67
N THR A 185 -24.42 3.67 -3.26
CA THR A 185 -23.19 4.25 -3.80
C THR A 185 -21.92 3.51 -3.31
N GLY A 186 -21.98 2.94 -2.10
CA GLY A 186 -20.90 2.12 -1.54
C GLY A 186 -20.70 0.81 -2.32
N GLU A 187 -21.77 0.17 -2.75
CA GLU A 187 -21.71 -1.07 -3.55
C GLU A 187 -21.11 -0.81 -4.92
N LEU A 188 -21.57 0.23 -5.63
CA LEU A 188 -21.04 0.59 -6.94
C LEU A 188 -19.54 0.96 -6.85
N ALA A 189 -19.14 1.68 -5.80
CA ALA A 189 -17.74 2.02 -5.58
C ALA A 189 -16.89 0.75 -5.32
N ALA A 190 -17.39 -0.18 -4.51
CA ALA A 190 -16.74 -1.46 -4.25
C ALA A 190 -16.60 -2.32 -5.51
N HIS A 191 -17.66 -2.40 -6.30
CA HIS A 191 -17.67 -3.12 -7.58
C HIS A 191 -16.61 -2.58 -8.55
N ARG A 192 -16.55 -1.26 -8.72
CA ARG A 192 -15.57 -0.59 -9.60
C ARG A 192 -14.14 -0.81 -9.10
N LEU A 193 -13.92 -0.69 -7.79
CA LEU A 193 -12.59 -0.86 -7.22
C LEU A 193 -12.11 -2.31 -7.34
N ALA A 194 -12.92 -3.28 -6.91
CA ALA A 194 -12.56 -4.70 -6.98
C ALA A 194 -12.41 -5.18 -8.43
N GLY A 195 -13.30 -4.75 -9.34
CA GLY A 195 -13.21 -5.07 -10.75
C GLY A 195 -11.95 -4.48 -11.40
N GLY A 196 -11.65 -3.20 -11.12
CA GLY A 196 -10.43 -2.56 -11.61
C GLY A 196 -9.16 -3.26 -11.13
N TRP A 197 -9.07 -3.59 -9.84
CA TRP A 197 -7.95 -4.36 -9.30
C TRP A 197 -7.88 -5.78 -9.87
N GLY A 198 -9.03 -6.46 -10.04
CA GLY A 198 -9.08 -7.78 -10.71
C GLY A 198 -8.50 -7.75 -12.12
N ILE A 199 -8.79 -6.68 -12.90
CA ILE A 199 -8.21 -6.49 -14.24
C ILE A 199 -6.69 -6.24 -14.15
N VAL A 200 -6.24 -5.37 -13.24
CA VAL A 200 -4.79 -5.09 -13.07
C VAL A 200 -4.04 -6.36 -12.71
N LEU A 201 -4.55 -7.15 -11.76
CA LEU A 201 -3.94 -8.42 -11.37
C LEU A 201 -3.94 -9.43 -12.52
N LEU A 202 -5.02 -9.51 -13.30
CA LEU A 202 -5.10 -10.40 -14.45
C LEU A 202 -4.06 -10.03 -15.53
N LEU A 203 -3.96 -8.75 -15.85
CA LEU A 203 -2.95 -8.28 -16.81
C LEU A 203 -1.52 -8.55 -16.32
N THR A 204 -1.27 -8.33 -15.03
CA THR A 204 0.02 -8.65 -14.40
C THR A 204 0.30 -10.15 -14.45
N ALA A 205 -0.70 -11.00 -14.18
CA ALA A 205 -0.56 -12.44 -14.25
C ALA A 205 -0.28 -12.94 -15.69
N VAL A 206 -1.01 -12.40 -16.68
CA VAL A 206 -0.78 -12.75 -18.10
C VAL A 206 0.64 -12.38 -18.52
N LEU A 207 1.09 -11.18 -18.12
CA LEU A 207 2.45 -10.73 -18.42
C LEU A 207 3.49 -11.61 -17.70
N ALA A 208 3.24 -11.96 -16.44
CA ALA A 208 4.12 -12.86 -15.68
C ALA A 208 4.22 -14.25 -16.33
N VAL A 209 3.10 -14.83 -16.76
CA VAL A 209 3.10 -16.10 -17.52
C VAL A 209 3.91 -15.94 -18.80
N ALA A 210 3.65 -14.90 -19.59
CA ALA A 210 4.36 -14.70 -20.87
C ALA A 210 5.87 -14.54 -20.70
N LEU A 211 6.32 -13.88 -19.63
CA LEU A 211 7.73 -13.66 -19.35
C LEU A 211 8.42 -14.87 -18.69
N SER A 212 7.65 -15.75 -18.04
CA SER A 212 8.17 -16.97 -17.40
C SER A 212 8.01 -18.23 -18.25
N MET A 213 7.45 -18.11 -19.47
CA MET A 213 7.33 -19.24 -20.41
C MET A 213 8.70 -19.65 -20.92
N GLY A 214 9.19 -20.77 -20.49
CA GLY A 214 10.51 -21.30 -20.86
C GLY A 214 11.48 -21.40 -19.68
N ASP A 215 11.16 -20.79 -18.56
CA ASP A 215 11.91 -20.92 -17.32
C ASP A 215 11.39 -22.13 -16.51
N ASP A 216 12.17 -22.55 -15.51
CA ASP A 216 11.68 -23.51 -14.51
C ASP A 216 10.43 -22.93 -13.83
N PRO A 217 9.29 -23.66 -13.83
CA PRO A 217 8.06 -23.19 -13.21
C PRO A 217 8.19 -22.78 -11.75
N SER A 218 9.18 -23.30 -11.04
CA SER A 218 9.49 -23.04 -9.63
C SER A 218 10.73 -22.18 -9.43
N ALA A 219 11.27 -21.55 -10.48
CA ALA A 219 12.48 -20.73 -10.39
C ALA A 219 12.37 -19.71 -9.23
N PRO A 220 13.39 -19.61 -8.34
CA PRO A 220 13.32 -18.76 -7.15
C PRO A 220 13.17 -17.27 -7.45
N SER A 221 13.77 -16.79 -8.52
CA SER A 221 13.79 -15.37 -8.88
C SER A 221 12.59 -14.92 -9.72
N GLY A 222 12.02 -15.81 -10.55
CA GLY A 222 10.91 -15.50 -11.45
C GLY A 222 11.16 -14.31 -12.39
N ALA A 223 10.24 -14.05 -13.32
CA ALA A 223 10.30 -12.91 -14.20
C ALA A 223 9.86 -11.62 -13.50
N THR A 224 10.66 -10.56 -13.63
CA THR A 224 10.38 -9.25 -13.03
C THR A 224 9.50 -8.41 -13.95
N ILE A 225 8.39 -7.91 -13.41
CA ILE A 225 7.45 -7.02 -14.10
C ILE A 225 7.74 -5.57 -13.74
N GLY A 226 8.27 -4.83 -14.69
CA GLY A 226 8.78 -3.48 -14.50
C GLY A 226 10.30 -3.45 -14.52
N GLY A 227 10.90 -2.37 -14.05
CA GLY A 227 12.35 -2.26 -14.05
C GLY A 227 12.88 -0.93 -13.54
N PRO A 228 14.20 -0.85 -13.31
CA PRO A 228 14.85 0.33 -12.75
C PRO A 228 14.70 1.57 -13.63
N GLY A 229 14.68 1.42 -14.95
CA GLY A 229 14.54 2.55 -15.87
C GLY A 229 13.25 3.35 -15.75
N LEU A 230 12.17 2.73 -15.25
CA LEU A 230 10.90 3.39 -14.97
C LEU A 230 10.67 3.63 -13.46
N SER A 231 11.58 3.19 -12.60
CA SER A 231 11.40 3.17 -11.14
C SER A 231 10.04 2.58 -10.73
N VAL A 232 9.59 1.55 -11.45
CA VAL A 232 8.33 0.84 -11.21
C VAL A 232 8.61 -0.66 -11.21
N SER A 233 8.07 -1.36 -10.22
CA SER A 233 8.10 -2.81 -10.15
C SER A 233 6.78 -3.31 -9.60
N LEU A 234 6.12 -4.22 -10.32
CA LEU A 234 4.91 -4.92 -9.88
C LEU A 234 5.24 -6.30 -9.28
N GLY A 235 6.51 -6.56 -9.08
CA GLY A 235 7.02 -7.81 -8.49
C GLY A 235 7.68 -8.73 -9.48
N SER A 236 8.21 -9.83 -8.95
CA SER A 236 8.78 -10.93 -9.72
C SER A 236 7.95 -12.17 -9.46
N TYR A 237 7.67 -12.95 -10.49
CA TYR A 237 6.82 -14.13 -10.40
C TYR A 237 7.40 -15.24 -11.27
N ASN A 238 7.52 -16.45 -10.72
CA ASN A 238 7.64 -17.66 -11.51
C ASN A 238 6.25 -18.10 -12.01
N LEU A 239 6.16 -19.19 -12.75
CA LEU A 239 4.89 -19.68 -13.30
C LEU A 239 3.86 -19.97 -12.19
N ILE A 240 4.29 -20.54 -11.05
CA ILE A 240 3.41 -20.83 -9.91
C ILE A 240 2.86 -19.52 -9.33
N GLY A 241 3.72 -18.52 -9.11
CA GLY A 241 3.31 -17.19 -8.63
C GLY A 241 2.34 -16.48 -9.58
N ALA A 242 2.59 -16.61 -10.90
CA ALA A 242 1.70 -16.06 -11.91
C ALA A 242 0.32 -16.74 -11.89
N VAL A 243 0.25 -18.06 -11.71
CA VAL A 243 -1.01 -18.80 -11.56
C VAL A 243 -1.76 -18.37 -10.29
N VAL A 244 -1.06 -18.26 -9.15
CA VAL A 244 -1.70 -17.77 -7.90
C VAL A 244 -2.26 -16.36 -8.10
N LEU A 245 -1.52 -15.48 -8.78
CA LEU A 245 -1.99 -14.13 -9.10
C LEU A 245 -3.24 -14.16 -10.00
N ALA A 246 -3.26 -15.04 -11.00
CA ALA A 246 -4.41 -15.25 -11.87
C ALA A 246 -5.64 -15.77 -11.10
N VAL A 247 -5.44 -16.69 -10.15
CA VAL A 247 -6.51 -17.20 -9.28
C VAL A 247 -7.10 -16.05 -8.43
N VAL A 248 -6.25 -15.21 -7.81
CA VAL A 248 -6.72 -14.04 -7.06
C VAL A 248 -7.51 -13.09 -7.96
N ALA A 249 -7.01 -12.80 -9.17
CA ALA A 249 -7.70 -11.97 -10.15
C ALA A 249 -9.07 -12.55 -10.53
N ALA A 250 -9.14 -13.84 -10.84
CA ALA A 250 -10.36 -14.54 -11.21
C ALA A 250 -11.41 -14.50 -10.07
N LEU A 251 -10.97 -14.75 -8.83
CA LEU A 251 -11.84 -14.66 -7.65
C LEU A 251 -12.39 -13.24 -7.43
N MET A 252 -11.54 -12.20 -7.61
CA MET A 252 -11.98 -10.81 -7.51
C MET A 252 -12.99 -10.44 -8.60
N LEU A 253 -12.74 -10.82 -9.85
CA LEU A 253 -13.65 -10.58 -10.97
C LEU A 253 -14.96 -11.36 -10.79
N ALA A 254 -14.89 -12.63 -10.39
CA ALA A 254 -16.08 -13.42 -10.06
C ALA A 254 -16.86 -12.84 -8.87
N ALA A 255 -16.17 -12.30 -7.86
CA ALA A 255 -16.81 -11.63 -6.73
C ALA A 255 -17.63 -10.42 -7.18
N THR A 256 -17.15 -9.66 -8.15
CA THR A 256 -17.88 -8.52 -8.71
C THR A 256 -19.07 -8.97 -9.55
N THR A 257 -18.88 -9.87 -10.52
CA THR A 257 -19.95 -10.33 -11.41
C THR A 257 -21.07 -11.07 -10.68
N LEU A 258 -20.71 -11.92 -9.71
CA LEU A 258 -21.66 -12.71 -8.92
C LEU A 258 -22.14 -12.02 -7.64
N HIS A 259 -21.70 -10.78 -7.37
CA HIS A 259 -22.02 -10.01 -6.15
C HIS A 259 -21.79 -10.86 -4.89
N SER A 260 -20.66 -11.57 -4.84
CA SER A 260 -20.38 -12.56 -3.81
C SER A 260 -19.33 -12.08 -2.81
N ARG A 261 -19.78 -11.86 -1.57
CA ARG A 261 -18.89 -11.58 -0.43
C ARG A 261 -17.88 -12.72 -0.21
N MET A 262 -18.32 -13.97 -0.36
CA MET A 262 -17.47 -15.12 -0.08
C MET A 262 -16.29 -15.22 -1.06
N LEU A 263 -16.53 -14.95 -2.35
CA LEU A 263 -15.45 -14.93 -3.35
C LEU A 263 -14.47 -13.79 -3.09
N ALA A 264 -14.95 -12.60 -2.69
CA ALA A 264 -14.08 -11.50 -2.31
C ALA A 264 -13.21 -11.85 -1.09
N VAL A 265 -13.81 -12.48 -0.06
CA VAL A 265 -13.06 -12.93 1.11
C VAL A 265 -12.05 -14.03 0.72
N ALA A 266 -12.44 -14.98 -0.13
CA ALA A 266 -11.52 -16.02 -0.62
C ALA A 266 -10.33 -15.42 -1.38
N ALA A 267 -10.57 -14.45 -2.27
CA ALA A 267 -9.49 -13.72 -2.95
C ALA A 267 -8.55 -13.05 -1.94
N GLY A 268 -9.11 -12.38 -0.94
CA GLY A 268 -8.33 -11.73 0.12
C GLY A 268 -7.49 -12.70 0.94
N VAL A 269 -8.04 -13.86 1.28
CA VAL A 269 -7.32 -14.91 2.04
C VAL A 269 -6.18 -15.49 1.19
N VAL A 270 -6.44 -15.87 -0.05
CA VAL A 270 -5.40 -16.41 -0.95
C VAL A 270 -4.27 -15.40 -1.12
N ALA A 271 -4.60 -14.13 -1.38
CA ALA A 271 -3.61 -13.08 -1.52
C ALA A 271 -2.82 -12.82 -0.23
N ALA A 272 -3.48 -12.81 0.93
CA ALA A 272 -2.82 -12.62 2.22
C ALA A 272 -1.87 -13.78 2.55
N VAL A 273 -2.28 -15.04 2.28
CA VAL A 273 -1.44 -16.22 2.48
C VAL A 273 -0.25 -16.20 1.53
N ALA A 274 -0.44 -15.83 0.25
CA ALA A 274 0.66 -15.67 -0.70
C ALA A 274 1.67 -14.63 -0.23
N ALA A 275 1.21 -13.45 0.20
CA ALA A 275 2.08 -12.41 0.75
C ALA A 275 2.84 -12.88 2.00
N ALA A 276 2.14 -13.50 2.94
CA ALA A 276 2.75 -14.00 4.17
C ALA A 276 3.81 -15.08 3.90
N SER A 277 3.54 -16.00 2.95
CA SER A 277 4.50 -17.05 2.57
C SER A 277 5.76 -16.44 1.95
N LEU A 278 5.63 -15.43 1.10
CA LEU A 278 6.77 -14.72 0.51
C LEU A 278 7.62 -14.05 1.61
N TYR A 279 7.01 -13.26 2.51
CA TYR A 279 7.76 -12.62 3.60
C TYR A 279 8.44 -13.63 4.55
N ALA A 280 7.84 -14.80 4.76
CA ALA A 280 8.44 -15.85 5.58
C ALA A 280 9.68 -16.49 4.92
N GLN A 281 9.74 -16.51 3.59
CA GLN A 281 10.81 -17.16 2.81
C GLN A 281 11.93 -16.20 2.40
N LEU A 282 11.62 -14.91 2.18
CA LEU A 282 12.60 -13.93 1.72
C LEU A 282 13.83 -13.86 2.64
N GLY A 283 15.00 -14.03 2.03
CA GLY A 283 16.28 -14.04 2.72
C GLY A 283 16.59 -15.28 3.58
N ARG A 284 15.72 -16.29 3.56
CA ARG A 284 15.90 -17.55 4.32
C ARG A 284 15.88 -18.79 3.44
N THR A 285 14.94 -18.83 2.51
CA THR A 285 14.77 -19.94 1.57
C THR A 285 14.34 -19.39 0.21
N ASP A 286 14.42 -20.22 -0.81
CA ASP A 286 13.87 -19.89 -2.13
C ASP A 286 12.36 -19.73 -2.05
N ALA A 287 11.87 -18.63 -2.60
CA ALA A 287 10.45 -18.34 -2.59
C ALA A 287 9.73 -19.18 -3.65
N TRP A 288 8.86 -20.08 -3.24
CA TRP A 288 8.15 -21.00 -4.13
C TRP A 288 7.24 -20.31 -5.16
N LEU A 289 6.86 -19.04 -4.93
CA LEU A 289 6.14 -18.19 -5.88
C LEU A 289 7.09 -17.40 -6.80
N GLY A 290 8.40 -17.59 -6.69
CA GLY A 290 9.40 -16.82 -7.41
C GLY A 290 9.33 -15.33 -7.09
N GLY A 291 9.03 -14.98 -5.84
CA GLY A 291 8.65 -13.65 -5.45
C GLY A 291 9.76 -12.78 -4.88
N SER A 292 9.40 -11.55 -4.70
CA SER A 292 10.20 -10.50 -4.07
C SER A 292 9.37 -9.76 -3.01
N ASN A 293 9.98 -8.85 -2.25
CA ASN A 293 9.24 -7.93 -1.38
C ASN A 293 8.11 -7.21 -2.12
N THR A 294 8.35 -6.84 -3.38
CA THR A 294 7.37 -6.15 -4.22
C THR A 294 6.19 -7.05 -4.55
N SER A 295 6.45 -8.33 -4.88
CA SER A 295 5.38 -9.32 -5.11
C SER A 295 4.51 -9.51 -3.87
N ALA A 296 5.15 -9.62 -2.70
CA ALA A 296 4.45 -9.73 -1.42
C ALA A 296 3.58 -8.49 -1.15
N ALA A 297 4.12 -7.28 -1.36
CA ALA A 297 3.38 -6.03 -1.22
C ALA A 297 2.21 -5.94 -2.21
N PHE A 298 2.38 -6.42 -3.44
CA PHE A 298 1.32 -6.42 -4.46
C PHE A 298 0.19 -7.40 -4.11
N PHE A 299 0.51 -8.58 -3.58
CA PHE A 299 -0.49 -9.49 -3.00
C PHE A 299 -1.20 -8.85 -1.79
N LEU A 300 -0.49 -8.09 -0.93
CA LEU A 300 -1.14 -7.34 0.15
C LEU A 300 -2.12 -6.29 -0.37
N CYS A 301 -1.81 -5.60 -1.47
CA CYS A 301 -2.76 -4.69 -2.11
C CYS A 301 -4.04 -5.43 -2.51
N ALA A 302 -3.91 -6.60 -3.15
CA ALA A 302 -5.05 -7.43 -3.54
C ALA A 302 -5.87 -7.88 -2.32
N ALA A 303 -5.21 -8.28 -1.23
CA ALA A 303 -5.87 -8.67 0.02
C ALA A 303 -6.66 -7.51 0.63
N VAL A 304 -6.04 -6.33 0.76
CA VAL A 304 -6.67 -5.11 1.31
C VAL A 304 -7.91 -4.73 0.51
N VAL A 305 -7.82 -4.68 -0.82
CA VAL A 305 -8.96 -4.34 -1.68
C VAL A 305 -10.07 -5.38 -1.57
N SER A 306 -9.71 -6.66 -1.58
CA SER A 306 -10.67 -7.76 -1.48
C SER A 306 -11.46 -7.71 -0.17
N PHE A 307 -10.78 -7.57 0.97
CA PHE A 307 -11.45 -7.46 2.28
C PHE A 307 -12.26 -6.17 2.42
N ALA A 308 -11.74 -5.04 1.96
CA ALA A 308 -12.43 -3.75 2.05
C ALA A 308 -13.73 -3.73 1.23
N THR A 309 -13.77 -4.44 0.09
CA THR A 309 -14.94 -4.48 -0.80
C THR A 309 -15.93 -5.59 -0.45
N ALA A 310 -15.49 -6.66 0.19
CA ALA A 310 -16.30 -7.85 0.52
C ALA A 310 -17.60 -7.51 1.27
N GLY A 311 -17.55 -6.58 2.22
CA GLY A 311 -18.70 -6.17 3.02
C GLY A 311 -19.79 -5.43 2.22
N GLN A 312 -19.43 -4.84 1.09
CA GLN A 312 -20.37 -4.10 0.22
C GLN A 312 -20.93 -4.99 -0.90
N LEU A 313 -20.11 -5.86 -1.50
CA LEU A 313 -20.51 -6.73 -2.61
C LEU A 313 -21.61 -7.75 -2.27
N GLY A 314 -21.77 -8.13 -1.00
CA GLY A 314 -22.76 -9.14 -0.60
C GLY A 314 -24.12 -8.58 -0.16
N ARG A 315 -24.33 -7.28 -0.19
CA ARG A 315 -25.54 -6.64 0.39
C ARG A 315 -26.78 -6.73 -0.47
N THR A 316 -26.67 -6.60 -1.78
CA THR A 316 -27.80 -6.65 -2.73
C THR A 316 -28.47 -8.01 -2.72
N ARG A 317 -27.70 -9.08 -2.69
CA ARG A 317 -28.23 -10.45 -2.67
C ARG A 317 -29.04 -10.77 -1.39
N ARG A 318 -28.73 -10.11 -0.28
CA ARG A 318 -29.52 -10.22 0.96
C ARG A 318 -30.85 -9.48 0.87
N GLN A 319 -30.86 -8.28 0.28
CA GLN A 319 -32.07 -7.45 0.16
C GLN A 319 -33.10 -8.06 -0.78
N SER A 320 -32.67 -8.56 -1.94
CA SER A 320 -33.56 -9.25 -2.88
C SER A 320 -34.15 -10.55 -2.28
N ARG A 321 -33.38 -11.30 -1.47
CA ARG A 321 -33.89 -12.48 -0.76
C ARG A 321 -34.88 -12.11 0.35
N THR A 322 -34.67 -11.00 1.07
CA THR A 322 -35.57 -10.54 2.12
C THR A 322 -36.87 -9.97 1.50
N ALA A 323 -36.76 -9.22 0.40
CA ALA A 323 -37.91 -8.72 -0.35
C ALA A 323 -38.74 -9.88 -0.95
N ALA A 324 -38.09 -10.88 -1.55
CA ALA A 324 -38.77 -12.06 -2.10
C ALA A 324 -39.51 -12.90 -1.01
N ARG A 325 -38.94 -12.97 0.19
CA ARG A 325 -39.60 -13.63 1.31
C ARG A 325 -40.76 -12.83 1.90
N ALA A 326 -40.71 -11.51 1.84
CA ALA A 326 -41.79 -10.64 2.32
C ALA A 326 -43.00 -10.57 1.36
N VAL A 327 -42.83 -10.92 0.08
CA VAL A 327 -43.90 -10.95 -0.93
C VAL A 327 -44.53 -12.35 -1.06
N GLY A 328 -43.85 -13.39 -0.57
CA GLY A 328 -44.33 -14.80 -0.65
C GLY A 328 -44.85 -15.40 0.66
N GLY A 329 -44.96 -14.61 1.72
CA GLY A 329 -45.62 -14.94 3.00
C GLY A 329 -46.76 -13.96 3.30
#